data_df4b7ce34c1f5e7dc46ac112eee22334
#
_entry.id   df4b7ce34c1f5e7dc46ac112eee22334
#
_cell.length_a   1.000
_cell.length_b   1.000
_cell.length_c   1.000
_cell.angle_alpha   90.00
_cell.angle_beta   90.00
_cell.angle_gamma   90.00
#
_symmetry.space_group_name_H-M   'P 1'
#
loop_
_entity.id
_entity.type
_entity.pdbx_description
1 polymer ?
#
loop_
_entity_poly.entity_id
_entity_poly.type
_entity_poly.pdbx_seq_one_letter_code
_entity_poly.pdbx_strand_id
1 'polypeptide(L)' 'MPFVIVNMWPGRDDAAKRRIIQGITKVLENEKVPLDAISIIINEVPKNNWAEAGELCSDSK' A
#
# COMPACT_ATOMS: atom_id res chain seq x y z
N MET A 1 0.96 -17.03 7.15
CA MET A 1 1.72 -16.49 6.04
C MET A 1 1.04 -15.27 5.43
N PRO A 2 1.03 -14.06 6.07
CA PRO A 2 0.30 -12.93 5.49
C PRO A 2 1.02 -12.32 4.31
N PHE A 3 0.23 -11.92 3.36
CA PHE A 3 0.67 -11.25 2.16
C PHE A 3 -0.23 -10.03 1.98
N VAL A 4 0.34 -8.85 2.13
CA VAL A 4 -0.42 -7.59 2.12
C VAL A 4 -0.13 -6.85 0.81
N ILE A 5 -1.17 -6.44 0.15
CA ILE A 5 -1.03 -5.63 -1.06
C ILE A 5 -1.65 -4.27 -0.79
N VAL A 6 -0.85 -3.22 -0.98
CA VAL A 6 -1.30 -1.85 -0.83
C VAL A 6 -1.37 -1.22 -2.22
N ASN A 7 -2.57 -0.88 -2.64
CA ASN A 7 -2.74 -0.13 -3.89
C ASN A 7 -2.88 1.34 -3.54
N MET A 8 -2.09 2.18 -4.16
CA MET A 8 -2.10 3.61 -3.84
C MET A 8 -1.70 4.41 -5.07
N TRP A 9 -2.02 5.69 -5.04
CA TRP A 9 -1.59 6.59 -6.09
C TRP A 9 -0.09 6.83 -5.97
N PRO A 10 0.60 7.07 -7.10
CA PRO A 10 2.02 7.39 -7.06
C PRO A 10 2.26 8.77 -6.43
N GLY A 11 3.48 9.02 -6.06
CA GLY A 11 3.90 10.32 -5.55
C GLY A 11 4.60 10.30 -4.21
N ARG A 12 4.57 9.19 -3.49
CA ARG A 12 5.31 9.09 -2.24
C ARG A 12 6.73 8.62 -2.51
N ASP A 13 7.66 9.17 -1.77
CA ASP A 13 9.06 8.78 -1.91
C ASP A 13 9.35 7.47 -1.17
N ASP A 14 10.55 6.98 -1.31
CA ASP A 14 10.95 5.72 -0.68
C ASP A 14 10.89 5.80 0.84
N ALA A 15 11.20 6.96 1.40
CA ALA A 15 11.13 7.11 2.86
C ALA A 15 9.71 6.92 3.37
N ALA A 16 8.73 7.48 2.68
CA ALA A 16 7.33 7.29 3.04
C ALA A 16 6.91 5.83 2.89
N LYS A 17 7.35 5.19 1.82
CA LYS A 17 7.03 3.78 1.60
C LYS A 17 7.62 2.90 2.70
N ARG A 18 8.83 3.21 3.15
CA ARG A 18 9.43 2.47 4.27
C ARG A 18 8.61 2.60 5.53
N ARG A 19 8.13 3.81 5.82
CA ARG A 19 7.29 4.03 7.00
C ARG A 19 5.98 3.25 6.93
N ILE A 20 5.37 3.20 5.75
CA ILE A 20 4.14 2.45 5.54
C ILE A 20 4.38 0.96 5.79
N ILE A 21 5.43 0.43 5.19
CA ILE A 21 5.78 -0.98 5.35
C ILE A 21 6.09 -1.32 6.80
N GLN A 22 6.84 -0.44 7.46
CA GLN A 22 7.20 -0.65 8.86
C GLN A 22 5.96 -0.64 9.76
N GLY A 23 5.02 0.27 9.50
CA GLY A 23 3.80 0.35 10.28
C GLY A 23 2.93 -0.89 10.12
N ILE A 24 2.77 -1.37 8.88
CA ILE A 24 1.98 -2.58 8.63
C ILE A 24 2.66 -3.79 9.28
N THR A 25 3.97 -3.87 9.14
CA THR A 25 4.74 -4.98 9.72
C THR A 25 4.56 -5.00 11.25
N LYS A 26 4.61 -3.83 11.87
CA LYS A 26 4.48 -3.72 13.32
C LYS A 26 3.13 -4.23 13.81
N VAL A 27 2.07 -3.89 13.09
CA VAL A 27 0.73 -4.35 13.43
C VAL A 27 0.66 -5.87 13.39
N LEU A 28 1.23 -6.48 12.36
CA LEU A 28 1.21 -7.93 12.22
C LEU A 28 2.09 -8.61 13.26
N GLU A 29 3.24 -8.01 13.58
CA GLU A 29 4.10 -8.54 14.64
C GLU A 29 3.39 -8.54 15.98
N ASN A 30 2.58 -7.52 16.25
CA ASN A 30 1.80 -7.45 17.48
C ASN A 30 0.80 -8.60 17.58
N GLU A 31 0.43 -9.18 16.44
CA GLU A 31 -0.46 -10.35 16.39
C GLU A 31 0.32 -11.66 16.31
N LYS A 32 1.60 -11.64 16.67
CA LYS A 32 2.44 -12.84 16.74
C LYS A 32 2.82 -13.44 15.40
N VAL A 33 2.81 -12.63 14.34
CA VAL A 33 3.26 -13.07 13.04
C VAL A 33 4.78 -12.89 12.96
N PRO A 34 5.55 -13.94 12.63
CA PRO A 34 7.01 -13.78 12.51
C PRO A 34 7.37 -12.84 11.36
N LEU A 35 8.42 -12.08 11.55
CA LEU A 35 8.89 -11.11 10.55
C LEU A 35 9.10 -11.73 9.18
N ASP A 36 9.74 -12.89 9.13
CA ASP A 36 10.07 -13.51 7.86
C ASP A 36 8.87 -14.15 7.15
N ALA A 37 7.70 -14.14 7.79
CA ALA A 37 6.47 -14.61 7.17
C ALA A 37 5.65 -13.47 6.57
N ILE A 38 6.07 -12.23 6.74
CA ILE A 38 5.31 -11.05 6.29
C ILE A 38 5.84 -10.58 4.95
N SER A 39 4.98 -10.55 3.94
CA SER A 39 5.31 -9.98 2.63
C SER A 39 4.36 -8.84 2.33
N ILE A 40 4.90 -7.72 1.87
CA ILE A 40 4.10 -6.53 1.55
C ILE A 40 4.51 -6.05 0.17
N ILE A 41 3.51 -5.80 -0.67
CA ILE A 41 3.72 -5.22 -2.00
C ILE A 41 2.98 -3.90 -2.04
N ILE A 42 3.64 -2.87 -2.56
CA ILE A 42 3.02 -1.59 -2.86
C ILE A 42 2.87 -1.49 -4.36
N ASN A 43 1.64 -1.34 -4.83
CA ASN A 43 1.35 -1.07 -6.23
C ASN A 43 1.02 0.39 -6.38
N GLU A 44 1.77 1.09 -7.21
CA GLU A 44 1.47 2.48 -7.53
C GLU A 44 0.61 2.48 -8.78
N VAL A 45 -0.65 2.85 -8.61
CA VAL A 45 -1.64 2.85 -9.69
C VAL A 45 -1.90 4.30 -10.07
N PRO A 46 -1.64 4.69 -11.32
CA PRO A 46 -1.89 6.07 -11.72
C PRO A 46 -3.38 6.40 -11.69
N LYS A 47 -3.69 7.68 -11.52
CA LYS A 47 -5.08 8.12 -11.37
C LYS A 47 -5.93 7.80 -12.59
N ASN A 48 -5.32 7.69 -13.76
CA ASN A 48 -6.05 7.33 -14.97
C ASN A 48 -6.32 5.82 -15.07
N ASN A 49 -5.91 5.05 -14.06
CA ASN A 49 -6.26 3.64 -13.93
C ASN A 49 -7.07 3.38 -12.66
N TRP A 50 -7.58 4.43 -12.06
CA TRP A 50 -8.30 4.33 -10.78
C TRP A 50 -9.62 5.06 -10.93
N ALA A 51 -10.70 4.37 -10.64
CA ALA A 51 -12.04 4.97 -10.77
C ALA A 51 -12.77 4.87 -9.43
N GLU A 52 -13.55 5.90 -9.16
CA GLU A 52 -14.45 5.91 -8.01
C GLU A 52 -15.77 6.51 -8.47
N ALA A 53 -16.87 5.94 -8.02
CA ALA A 53 -18.22 6.41 -8.39
C ALA A 53 -18.42 6.52 -9.90
N GLY A 54 -17.77 5.64 -10.66
CA GLY A 54 -17.93 5.60 -12.11
C GLY A 54 -17.08 6.61 -12.88
N GLU A 55 -16.16 7.30 -12.20
CA GLU A 55 -15.31 8.32 -12.85
C GLU A 55 -13.86 8.03 -12.61
N LEU A 56 -13.03 8.30 -13.61
CA LEU A 56 -11.59 8.21 -13.45
C LEU A 56 -11.10 9.29 -12.49
N CYS A 57 -10.24 8.90 -11.57
CA CYS A 57 -9.69 9.86 -10.61
C CYS A 57 -8.83 10.93 -11.28
N SER A 58 -8.29 10.65 -12.47
CA SER A 58 -7.56 11.65 -13.24
C SER A 58 -8.45 12.76 -13.79
N ASP A 59 -9.76 12.55 -13.83
CA ASP A 59 -10.71 13.56 -14.29
C ASP A 59 -11.20 14.46 -13.16
N SER A 60 -10.84 14.14 -11.94
CA SER A 60 -11.31 14.90 -10.77
C SER A 60 -10.65 16.26 -10.71
N LYS A 61 -11.37 17.26 -10.18
CA LYS A 61 -10.86 18.61 -10.05
C LYS A 61 -10.07 18.79 -8.77
#